data_201b2937b18abbeba0f975b833921866
#
_entry.id   201b2937b18abbeba0f975b833921866
#
_cell.length_a   1.000
_cell.length_b   1.000
_cell.length_c   1.000
_cell.angle_alpha   90.00
_cell.angle_beta   90.00
_cell.angle_gamma   90.00
#
_symmetry.space_group_name_H-M   'P 1'
#
loop_
_entity.id
_entity.type
_entity.pdbx_description
1 polymer ?
#
loop_
_entity_poly.entity_id
_entity_poly.type
_entity_poly.pdbx_seq_one_letter_code
_entity_poly.pdbx_strand_id
1 'polypeptide(L)'
;MLRTSPALNRIVVVRYRLYLESRHLAANTINQQLAAVRRLAHEAADSGLLSPELAAGISRVKGVKQLGFRSGNWLSAEQSSEVLQHSCGDSMRAKRDYAMLAMLFGCGFRRSELVGLELDNIQMRQGHWAVVDLIGKGGHIRTMPIPNWVKAALDQWAQSAGVFEGKIFRAVVNRRVVGPSPT
;
A
#
# COMPACT_ATOMS: atom_id res chain seq x y z
N MET A 1 -30.04 -5.53 -36.12
CA MET A 1 -30.16 -4.15 -35.61
C MET A 1 -28.94 -3.86 -34.74
N LEU A 2 -27.95 -3.14 -35.26
CA LEU A 2 -26.80 -2.65 -34.48
C LEU A 2 -27.32 -1.60 -33.51
N ARG A 3 -27.29 -1.88 -32.21
CA ARG A 3 -27.52 -0.88 -31.18
C ARG A 3 -26.41 0.18 -31.31
N THR A 4 -26.78 1.34 -31.88
CA THR A 4 -25.91 2.51 -31.86
C THR A 4 -25.59 2.85 -30.37
N SER A 5 -24.38 2.63 -29.96
CA SER A 5 -23.92 3.07 -28.63
C SER A 5 -24.14 4.58 -28.52
N PRO A 6 -24.73 5.07 -27.43
CA PRO A 6 -24.94 6.51 -27.27
C PRO A 6 -23.58 7.22 -27.30
N ALA A 7 -23.48 8.30 -28.08
CA ALA A 7 -22.28 9.12 -28.16
C ALA A 7 -21.87 9.59 -26.75
N LEU A 8 -20.58 9.49 -26.43
CA LEU A 8 -20.05 9.91 -25.14
C LEU A 8 -20.29 11.41 -24.92
N ASN A 9 -21.12 11.75 -23.95
CA ASN A 9 -21.44 13.13 -23.59
C ASN A 9 -21.72 13.26 -22.09
N ARG A 10 -21.94 14.49 -21.64
CA ARG A 10 -22.21 14.79 -20.22
C ARG A 10 -23.36 13.97 -19.63
N ILE A 11 -24.45 13.79 -20.40
CA ILE A 11 -25.65 13.07 -19.93
C ILE A 11 -25.32 11.61 -19.67
N VAL A 12 -24.60 10.98 -20.58
CA VAL A 12 -24.15 9.58 -20.43
C VAL A 12 -23.29 9.41 -19.19
N VAL A 13 -22.35 10.35 -18.94
CA VAL A 13 -21.48 10.30 -17.75
C VAL A 13 -22.25 10.56 -16.45
N VAL A 14 -23.27 11.43 -16.47
CA VAL A 14 -24.17 11.61 -15.30
C VAL A 14 -24.94 10.32 -15.02
N ARG A 15 -25.51 9.66 -16.05
CA ARG A 15 -26.18 8.38 -15.90
C ARG A 15 -25.25 7.30 -15.37
N TYR A 16 -24.02 7.26 -15.85
CA TYR A 16 -22.99 6.35 -15.35
C TYR A 16 -22.70 6.61 -13.87
N ARG A 17 -22.57 7.87 -13.43
CA ARG A 17 -22.42 8.20 -12.01
C ARG A 17 -23.58 7.67 -11.18
N LEU A 18 -24.83 7.93 -11.61
CA LEU A 18 -26.03 7.46 -10.90
C LEU A 18 -26.08 5.93 -10.83
N TYR A 19 -25.67 5.25 -11.91
CA TYR A 19 -25.54 3.79 -11.92
C TYR A 19 -24.51 3.31 -10.88
N LEU A 20 -23.34 3.96 -10.77
CA LEU A 20 -22.35 3.60 -9.77
C LEU A 20 -22.85 3.84 -8.34
N GLU A 21 -23.61 4.93 -8.12
CA GLU A 21 -24.26 5.23 -6.84
C GLU A 21 -25.31 4.15 -6.48
N SER A 22 -26.12 3.70 -7.44
CA SER A 22 -27.11 2.62 -7.22
C SER A 22 -26.48 1.26 -6.91
N ARG A 23 -25.20 1.08 -7.24
CA ARG A 23 -24.39 -0.08 -6.86
C ARG A 23 -23.83 0.00 -5.43
N HIS A 24 -24.15 1.06 -4.68
CA HIS A 24 -23.66 1.32 -3.33
C HIS A 24 -22.12 1.30 -3.21
N LEU A 25 -21.41 1.71 -4.27
CA LEU A 25 -19.95 1.80 -4.24
C LEU A 25 -19.51 2.96 -3.36
N ALA A 26 -18.34 2.82 -2.75
CA ALA A 26 -17.75 3.90 -1.95
C ALA A 26 -17.51 5.15 -2.81
N ALA A 27 -17.76 6.33 -2.24
CA ALA A 27 -17.61 7.63 -2.93
C ALA A 27 -16.24 7.79 -3.60
N ASN A 28 -15.18 7.30 -2.94
CA ASN A 28 -13.83 7.34 -3.50
C ASN A 28 -13.70 6.48 -4.78
N THR A 29 -14.28 5.29 -4.79
CA THR A 29 -14.30 4.40 -5.96
C THR A 29 -15.06 5.05 -7.13
N ILE A 30 -16.22 5.65 -6.85
CA ILE A 30 -17.01 6.38 -7.86
C ILE A 30 -16.19 7.54 -8.42
N ASN A 31 -15.56 8.33 -7.56
CA ASN A 31 -14.75 9.48 -7.98
C ASN A 31 -13.52 9.08 -8.80
N GLN A 32 -12.88 7.95 -8.48
CA GLN A 32 -11.78 7.40 -9.30
C GLN A 32 -12.25 6.99 -10.69
N GLN A 33 -13.40 6.31 -10.81
CA GLN A 33 -13.96 5.92 -12.11
C GLN A 33 -14.36 7.15 -12.94
N LEU A 34 -14.96 8.17 -12.29
CA LEU A 34 -15.26 9.43 -12.97
C LEU A 34 -14.00 10.18 -13.42
N ALA A 35 -12.92 10.13 -12.64
CA ALA A 35 -11.63 10.70 -13.03
C ALA A 35 -11.06 10.02 -14.28
N ALA A 36 -11.15 8.69 -14.35
CA ALA A 36 -10.72 7.93 -15.53
C ALA A 36 -11.55 8.31 -16.79
N VAL A 37 -12.87 8.42 -16.65
CA VAL A 37 -13.75 8.85 -17.77
C VAL A 37 -13.42 10.26 -18.24
N ARG A 38 -13.16 11.18 -17.30
CA ARG A 38 -12.76 12.57 -17.66
C ARG A 38 -11.40 12.59 -18.39
N ARG A 39 -10.44 11.80 -17.91
CA ARG A 39 -9.13 11.70 -18.57
C ARG A 39 -9.28 11.15 -19.98
N LEU A 40 -10.07 10.07 -20.15
CA LEU A 40 -10.36 9.50 -21.46
C LEU A 40 -11.02 10.51 -22.39
N ALA A 41 -11.96 11.33 -21.90
CA ALA A 41 -12.62 12.36 -22.71
C ALA A 41 -11.62 13.44 -23.19
N HIS A 42 -10.65 13.83 -22.38
CA HIS A 42 -9.59 14.76 -22.77
C HIS A 42 -8.68 14.15 -23.83
N GLU A 43 -8.18 12.93 -23.61
CA GLU A 43 -7.34 12.23 -24.58
C GLU A 43 -8.06 12.04 -25.93
N ALA A 44 -9.37 11.74 -25.88
CA ALA A 44 -10.18 11.62 -27.09
C ALA A 44 -10.34 12.97 -27.82
N ALA A 45 -10.44 14.07 -27.08
CA ALA A 45 -10.51 15.42 -27.68
C ALA A 45 -9.16 15.81 -28.30
N ASP A 46 -8.05 15.57 -27.62
CA ASP A 46 -6.71 15.84 -28.10
C ASP A 46 -6.38 15.01 -29.36
N SER A 47 -6.96 13.82 -29.46
CA SER A 47 -6.83 12.93 -30.64
C SER A 47 -7.87 13.21 -31.74
N GLY A 48 -8.70 14.22 -31.61
CA GLY A 48 -9.74 14.57 -32.60
C GLY A 48 -10.93 13.60 -32.68
N LEU A 49 -11.03 12.64 -31.74
CA LEU A 49 -12.13 11.64 -31.67
C LEU A 49 -13.38 12.17 -30.94
N LEU A 50 -13.24 13.24 -30.18
CA LEU A 50 -14.32 13.90 -29.45
C LEU A 50 -14.18 15.41 -29.60
N SER A 51 -15.30 16.16 -29.66
CA SER A 51 -15.17 17.62 -29.69
C SER A 51 -14.71 18.18 -28.33
N PRO A 52 -13.92 19.27 -28.30
CA PRO A 52 -13.47 19.92 -27.08
C PRO A 52 -14.63 20.34 -26.17
N GLU A 53 -15.78 20.76 -26.73
CA GLU A 53 -16.97 21.18 -25.99
C GLU A 53 -17.59 20.00 -25.24
N LEU A 54 -17.65 18.81 -25.86
CA LEU A 54 -18.14 17.59 -25.23
C LEU A 54 -17.21 17.15 -24.09
N ALA A 55 -15.89 17.17 -24.31
CA ALA A 55 -14.90 16.86 -23.29
C ALA A 55 -15.01 17.83 -22.10
N ALA A 56 -15.15 19.14 -22.35
CA ALA A 56 -15.38 20.15 -21.32
C ALA A 56 -16.71 19.91 -20.58
N GLY A 57 -17.76 19.49 -21.28
CA GLY A 57 -19.05 19.12 -20.68
C GLY A 57 -18.93 17.94 -19.74
N ILE A 58 -18.17 16.90 -20.12
CA ILE A 58 -17.90 15.70 -19.30
C ILE A 58 -17.11 16.08 -18.06
N SER A 59 -16.08 16.93 -18.20
CA SER A 59 -15.24 17.37 -17.09
C SER A 59 -16.01 18.09 -15.99
N ARG A 60 -17.09 18.78 -16.33
CA ARG A 60 -18.00 19.47 -15.39
C ARG A 60 -18.93 18.56 -14.61
N VAL A 61 -18.96 17.24 -14.88
CA VAL A 61 -19.74 16.29 -14.07
C VAL A 61 -19.13 16.23 -12.68
N LYS A 62 -19.85 16.66 -11.65
CA LYS A 62 -19.37 16.65 -10.26
C LYS A 62 -19.28 15.21 -9.75
N GLY A 63 -18.25 14.93 -8.95
CA GLY A 63 -18.14 13.68 -8.20
C GLY A 63 -19.16 13.57 -7.07
N VAL A 64 -19.14 12.45 -6.38
CA VAL A 64 -19.94 12.22 -5.18
C VAL A 64 -19.24 12.85 -3.98
N LYS A 65 -20.01 13.57 -3.15
CA LYS A 65 -19.46 14.12 -1.89
C LYS A 65 -19.10 12.97 -0.95
N GLN A 66 -17.90 12.99 -0.46
CA GLN A 66 -17.48 12.11 0.63
C GLN A 66 -17.94 12.73 1.94
N LEU A 67 -19.01 12.18 2.52
CA LEU A 67 -19.43 12.56 3.87
C LEU A 67 -18.42 11.97 4.85
N GLY A 68 -17.79 12.84 5.63
CA GLY A 68 -16.91 12.56 6.76
C GLY A 68 -16.26 11.17 6.79
N PHE A 69 -15.10 11.00 6.19
CA PHE A 69 -14.35 9.76 6.31
C PHE A 69 -13.64 9.76 7.67
N ARG A 70 -14.05 8.87 8.56
CA ARG A 70 -13.21 8.52 9.69
C ARG A 70 -11.95 7.84 9.14
N SER A 71 -10.83 8.54 9.09
CA SER A 71 -9.56 7.91 8.76
C SER A 71 -9.20 6.96 9.90
N GLY A 72 -9.48 5.67 9.73
CA GLY A 72 -9.07 4.54 10.54
C GLY A 72 -9.14 4.70 12.06
N ASN A 73 -9.20 3.61 12.77
CA ASN A 73 -8.89 3.59 14.20
C ASN A 73 -7.36 3.59 14.32
N TRP A 74 -6.79 4.70 14.77
CA TRP A 74 -5.39 4.77 15.13
C TRP A 74 -5.19 3.99 16.43
N LEU A 75 -4.18 3.14 16.45
CA LEU A 75 -3.76 2.50 17.70
C LEU A 75 -3.13 3.56 18.61
N SER A 76 -3.51 3.58 19.87
CA SER A 76 -2.79 4.35 20.87
C SER A 76 -1.42 3.73 21.14
N ALA A 77 -0.54 4.44 21.84
CA ALA A 77 0.75 3.91 22.26
C ALA A 77 0.59 2.65 23.13
N GLU A 78 -0.39 2.66 24.03
CA GLU A 78 -0.73 1.55 24.91
C GLU A 78 -1.22 0.34 24.11
N GLN A 79 -2.16 0.54 23.19
CA GLN A 79 -2.66 -0.52 22.31
C GLN A 79 -1.56 -1.10 21.42
N SER A 80 -0.64 -0.25 20.92
CA SER A 80 0.51 -0.72 20.14
C SER A 80 1.45 -1.58 20.98
N SER A 81 1.68 -1.19 22.25
CA SER A 81 2.47 -1.96 23.21
C SER A 81 1.81 -3.30 23.55
N GLU A 82 0.50 -3.32 23.76
CA GLU A 82 -0.26 -4.55 24.00
C GLU A 82 -0.16 -5.52 22.81
N VAL A 83 -0.32 -5.04 21.57
CA VAL A 83 -0.17 -5.87 20.36
C VAL A 83 1.23 -6.47 20.28
N LEU A 84 2.27 -5.69 20.58
CA LEU A 84 3.65 -6.18 20.61
C LEU A 84 3.84 -7.24 21.69
N GLN A 85 3.34 -7.01 22.90
CA GLN A 85 3.46 -7.98 24.01
C GLN A 85 2.74 -9.29 23.69
N HIS A 86 1.53 -9.25 23.13
CA HIS A 86 0.79 -10.46 22.75
C HIS A 86 1.43 -11.24 21.58
N SER A 87 2.26 -10.59 20.78
CA SER A 87 3.02 -11.25 19.70
C SER A 87 4.31 -11.87 20.18
N CYS A 88 4.77 -11.60 21.41
CA CYS A 88 5.94 -12.23 22.01
C CYS A 88 5.72 -13.73 22.21
N GLY A 89 6.75 -14.54 21.91
CA GLY A 89 6.72 -15.98 22.14
C GLY A 89 7.94 -16.68 21.56
N ASP A 90 8.15 -17.91 22.00
CA ASP A 90 9.36 -18.68 21.64
C ASP A 90 9.24 -19.40 20.29
N SER A 91 8.05 -19.48 19.71
CA SER A 91 7.87 -20.12 18.42
C SER A 91 8.51 -19.30 17.29
N MET A 92 8.97 -19.96 16.24
CA MET A 92 9.54 -19.30 15.05
C MET A 92 8.57 -18.31 14.43
N ARG A 93 7.27 -18.61 14.44
CA ARG A 93 6.25 -17.70 13.94
C ARG A 93 6.11 -16.47 14.83
N ALA A 94 6.06 -16.64 16.16
CA ALA A 94 5.95 -15.54 17.10
C ALA A 94 7.16 -14.59 16.97
N LYS A 95 8.39 -15.10 16.90
CA LYS A 95 9.60 -14.28 16.71
C LYS A 95 9.56 -13.50 15.41
N ARG A 96 9.12 -14.13 14.31
CA ARG A 96 8.95 -13.45 13.04
C ARG A 96 7.91 -12.33 13.13
N ASP A 97 6.74 -12.65 13.65
CA ASP A 97 5.60 -11.74 13.69
C ASP A 97 5.89 -10.56 14.62
N TYR A 98 6.58 -10.80 15.74
CA TYR A 98 7.08 -9.73 16.62
C TYR A 98 8.07 -8.81 15.90
N ALA A 99 9.07 -9.35 15.19
CA ALA A 99 10.03 -8.56 14.43
C ALA A 99 9.34 -7.74 13.31
N MET A 100 8.36 -8.33 12.63
CA MET A 100 7.56 -7.62 11.62
C MET A 100 6.79 -6.45 12.23
N LEU A 101 6.10 -6.67 13.35
CA LEU A 101 5.37 -5.63 14.06
C LEU A 101 6.29 -4.54 14.60
N ALA A 102 7.45 -4.93 15.15
CA ALA A 102 8.47 -3.98 15.60
C ALA A 102 8.93 -3.05 14.47
N MET A 103 9.19 -3.60 13.28
CA MET A 103 9.55 -2.80 12.10
C MET A 103 8.40 -1.89 11.63
N LEU A 104 7.16 -2.38 11.65
CA LEU A 104 6.00 -1.58 11.27
C LEU A 104 5.75 -0.42 12.24
N PHE A 105 5.80 -0.66 13.54
CA PHE A 105 5.53 0.36 14.56
C PHE A 105 6.72 1.30 14.79
N GLY A 106 7.93 0.74 14.85
CA GLY A 106 9.12 1.52 15.17
C GLY A 106 9.70 2.30 13.99
N CYS A 107 9.53 1.80 12.77
CA CYS A 107 10.07 2.42 11.56
C CYS A 107 9.00 2.92 10.57
N GLY A 108 7.73 2.59 10.76
CA GLY A 108 6.65 3.05 9.90
C GLY A 108 6.73 2.53 8.45
N PHE A 109 7.19 1.30 8.26
CA PHE A 109 7.26 0.67 6.93
C PHE A 109 5.88 0.42 6.34
N ARG A 110 5.78 0.53 5.02
CA ARG A 110 4.64 -0.05 4.31
C ARG A 110 4.79 -1.57 4.24
N ARG A 111 3.68 -2.29 4.18
CA ARG A 111 3.69 -3.76 4.06
C ARG A 111 4.58 -4.25 2.91
N SER A 112 4.52 -3.62 1.75
CA SER A 112 5.34 -4.00 0.59
C SER A 112 6.82 -3.73 0.80
N GLU A 113 7.19 -2.64 1.48
CA GLU A 113 8.56 -2.31 1.83
C GLU A 113 9.13 -3.35 2.80
N LEU A 114 8.35 -3.72 3.82
CA LEU A 114 8.75 -4.70 4.82
C LEU A 114 9.01 -6.08 4.20
N VAL A 115 8.10 -6.57 3.35
CA VAL A 115 8.25 -7.89 2.70
C VAL A 115 9.41 -7.90 1.71
N GLY A 116 9.69 -6.74 1.10
CA GLY A 116 10.81 -6.56 0.18
C GLY A 116 12.18 -6.46 0.83
N LEU A 117 12.26 -6.29 2.17
CA LEU A 117 13.48 -5.99 2.88
C LEU A 117 14.49 -7.12 2.83
N GLU A 118 15.73 -6.79 2.51
CA GLU A 118 16.88 -7.70 2.49
C GLU A 118 17.89 -7.37 3.58
N LEU A 119 18.68 -8.35 3.98
CA LEU A 119 19.63 -8.17 5.08
C LEU A 119 20.70 -7.10 4.74
N ASP A 120 21.11 -7.03 3.47
CA ASP A 120 22.08 -6.05 2.97
C ASP A 120 21.58 -4.59 3.08
N ASN A 121 20.26 -4.40 3.18
CA ASN A 121 19.70 -3.08 3.42
C ASN A 121 19.90 -2.61 4.87
N ILE A 122 20.23 -3.51 5.81
CA ILE A 122 20.44 -3.17 7.23
C ILE A 122 21.90 -2.82 7.45
N GLN A 123 22.20 -1.54 7.60
CA GLN A 123 23.57 -1.07 7.71
C GLN A 123 23.75 -0.11 8.88
N MET A 124 24.98 -0.06 9.40
CA MET A 124 25.40 0.96 10.35
C MET A 124 25.72 2.26 9.60
N ARG A 125 25.05 3.35 9.95
CA ARG A 125 25.28 4.68 9.38
C ARG A 125 25.44 5.70 10.50
N GLN A 126 26.57 6.39 10.55
CA GLN A 126 26.83 7.44 11.54
C GLN A 126 26.55 7.00 13.00
N GLY A 127 26.92 5.77 13.36
CA GLY A 127 26.70 5.23 14.71
C GLY A 127 25.28 4.72 15.00
N HIS A 128 24.38 4.72 14.00
CA HIS A 128 23.00 4.23 14.13
C HIS A 128 22.68 3.15 13.10
N TRP A 129 21.88 2.17 13.48
CA TRP A 129 21.35 1.20 12.56
C TRP A 129 20.30 1.87 11.63
N ALA A 130 20.37 1.56 10.36
CA ALA A 130 19.44 2.10 9.37
C ALA A 130 19.12 1.06 8.28
N VAL A 131 17.93 1.17 7.72
CA VAL A 131 17.60 0.58 6.41
C VAL A 131 18.01 1.57 5.35
N VAL A 132 18.95 1.19 4.51
CA VAL A 132 19.40 2.01 3.37
C VAL A 132 18.72 1.58 2.09
N ASP A 133 18.69 2.47 1.11
CA ASP A 133 18.19 2.24 -0.24
C ASP A 133 16.75 1.70 -0.29
N LEU A 134 15.93 2.11 0.69
CA LEU A 134 14.53 1.74 0.72
C LEU A 134 13.77 2.43 -0.42
N ILE A 135 13.32 1.64 -1.38
CA ILE A 135 12.54 2.13 -2.52
C ILE A 135 11.07 2.29 -2.10
N GLY A 136 10.61 3.53 -2.00
CA GLY A 136 9.24 3.88 -1.66
C GLY A 136 8.32 3.97 -2.88
N LYS A 137 7.06 4.36 -2.63
CA LYS A 137 6.08 4.63 -3.69
C LYS A 137 6.60 5.72 -4.64
N GLY A 138 6.56 5.46 -5.95
CA GLY A 138 7.05 6.39 -6.96
C GLY A 138 8.56 6.34 -7.21
N GLY A 139 9.26 5.30 -6.73
CA GLY A 139 10.70 5.12 -6.96
C GLY A 139 11.62 5.99 -6.08
N HIS A 140 11.06 6.71 -5.10
CA HIS A 140 11.88 7.50 -4.17
C HIS A 140 12.71 6.61 -3.26
N ILE A 141 14.02 6.81 -3.27
CA ILE A 141 14.96 6.10 -2.39
C ILE A 141 15.12 6.91 -1.10
N ARG A 142 15.07 6.22 0.04
CA ARG A 142 15.25 6.84 1.36
C ARG A 142 16.01 5.91 2.31
N THR A 143 16.70 6.51 3.28
CA THR A 143 17.28 5.81 4.41
C THR A 143 16.40 6.02 5.64
N MET A 144 16.12 4.94 6.37
CA MET A 144 15.26 4.95 7.54
C MET A 144 16.03 4.47 8.77
N PRO A 145 16.17 5.27 9.85
CA PRO A 145 16.81 4.83 11.07
C PRO A 145 16.01 3.71 11.75
N ILE A 146 16.73 2.77 12.35
CA ILE A 146 16.14 1.65 13.10
C ILE A 146 16.41 1.88 14.59
N PRO A 147 15.38 2.03 15.43
CA PRO A 147 15.55 2.07 16.88
C PRO A 147 16.22 0.79 17.41
N ASN A 148 17.01 0.89 18.47
CA ASN A 148 17.77 -0.25 19.02
C ASN A 148 16.87 -1.44 19.41
N TRP A 149 15.69 -1.18 19.98
CA TRP A 149 14.74 -2.24 20.33
C TRP A 149 14.17 -2.99 19.10
N VAL A 150 13.97 -2.28 17.98
CA VAL A 150 13.56 -2.87 16.70
C VAL A 150 14.69 -3.72 16.12
N LYS A 151 15.94 -3.20 16.19
CA LYS A 151 17.11 -3.95 15.73
C LYS A 151 17.29 -5.25 16.52
N ALA A 152 17.13 -5.19 17.84
CA ALA A 152 17.19 -6.38 18.69
C ALA A 152 16.14 -7.44 18.31
N ALA A 153 14.91 -7.02 18.05
CA ALA A 153 13.84 -7.92 17.59
C ALA A 153 14.17 -8.56 16.23
N LEU A 154 14.73 -7.76 15.33
CA LEU A 154 15.14 -8.23 13.99
C LEU A 154 16.29 -9.24 14.08
N ASP A 155 17.30 -8.98 14.94
CA ASP A 155 18.43 -9.88 15.15
C ASP A 155 17.99 -11.21 15.77
N GLN A 156 17.09 -11.15 16.75
CA GLN A 156 16.53 -12.35 17.37
C GLN A 156 15.81 -13.23 16.35
N TRP A 157 15.02 -12.62 15.46
CA TRP A 157 14.38 -13.34 14.36
C TRP A 157 15.40 -13.92 13.40
N ALA A 158 16.32 -13.10 12.85
CA ALA A 158 17.31 -13.51 11.86
C ALA A 158 18.15 -14.68 12.37
N GLN A 159 18.64 -14.58 13.62
CA GLN A 159 19.43 -15.63 14.27
C GLN A 159 18.62 -16.92 14.46
N SER A 160 17.39 -16.82 14.99
CA SER A 160 16.54 -17.98 15.21
C SER A 160 16.13 -18.67 13.91
N ALA A 161 15.97 -17.91 12.84
CA ALA A 161 15.55 -18.38 11.53
C ALA A 161 16.70 -18.85 10.63
N GLY A 162 17.95 -18.62 11.04
CA GLY A 162 19.14 -18.91 10.21
C GLY A 162 19.18 -18.05 8.95
N VAL A 163 18.72 -16.80 9.03
CA VAL A 163 18.72 -15.86 7.90
C VAL A 163 19.99 -15.04 7.96
N PHE A 164 20.91 -15.32 7.06
CA PHE A 164 22.22 -14.62 6.98
C PHE A 164 22.37 -13.82 5.68
N GLU A 165 21.44 -13.99 4.72
CA GLU A 165 21.47 -13.30 3.43
C GLU A 165 20.08 -13.21 2.80
N GLY A 166 19.89 -12.27 1.86
CA GLY A 166 18.68 -12.09 1.08
C GLY A 166 17.50 -11.61 1.91
N LYS A 167 16.28 -12.04 1.55
CA LYS A 167 15.04 -11.62 2.21
C LYS A 167 15.04 -11.95 3.69
N ILE A 168 14.79 -10.92 4.52
CA ILE A 168 14.77 -11.04 5.99
C ILE A 168 13.55 -11.84 6.44
N PHE A 169 12.36 -11.48 5.95
CA PHE A 169 11.13 -12.13 6.36
C PHE A 169 10.75 -13.26 5.40
N ARG A 170 10.78 -14.48 5.92
CA ARG A 170 10.49 -15.71 5.17
C ARG A 170 9.25 -16.40 5.74
N ALA A 171 8.60 -17.22 4.91
CA ALA A 171 7.47 -18.02 5.37
C ALA A 171 7.92 -19.04 6.41
N VAL A 172 7.06 -19.29 7.39
CA VAL A 172 7.25 -20.35 8.40
C VAL A 172 6.16 -21.39 8.18
N VAL A 173 6.55 -22.55 7.70
CA VAL A 173 5.66 -23.69 7.44
C VAL A 173 6.09 -24.85 8.35
N ASN A 174 5.14 -25.45 9.05
CA ASN A 174 5.39 -26.60 9.97
C ASN A 174 6.56 -26.35 10.93
N ARG A 175 6.64 -25.16 11.54
CA ARG A 175 7.70 -24.70 12.45
C ARG A 175 9.10 -24.56 11.78
N ARG A 176 9.19 -24.69 10.48
CA ARG A 176 10.44 -24.49 9.71
C ARG A 176 10.36 -23.22 8.87
N VAL A 177 11.48 -22.53 8.78
CA VAL A 177 11.63 -21.36 7.88
C VAL A 177 11.85 -21.90 6.46
N VAL A 178 11.07 -21.36 5.52
CA VAL A 178 11.25 -21.71 4.10
C VAL A 178 12.47 -20.95 3.58
N GLY A 179 13.42 -21.67 3.01
CA GLY A 179 14.59 -21.09 2.36
C GLY A 179 14.22 -20.17 1.20
N PRO A 180 15.17 -19.40 0.63
CA PRO A 180 14.94 -18.67 -0.61
C PRO A 180 14.49 -19.67 -1.68
N SER A 181 13.44 -19.33 -2.45
CA SER A 181 13.08 -20.12 -3.62
C SER A 181 14.28 -20.14 -4.56
N PRO A 182 14.68 -21.31 -5.09
CA PRO A 182 15.71 -21.33 -6.12
C PRO A 182 15.24 -20.44 -7.28
N THR A 183 16.09 -19.51 -7.68
CA THR A 183 15.93 -18.63 -8.86
C THR A 183 16.01 -19.45 -10.14
#